data_8c8d26bfa645b330580d190b2535aeef
#
_entry.id   8c8d26bfa645b330580d190b2535aeef
#
_cell.length_a   1.000
_cell.length_b   1.000
_cell.length_c   1.000
_cell.angle_alpha   90.00
_cell.angle_beta   90.00
_cell.angle_gamma   90.00
#
_symmetry.space_group_name_H-M   'P 1'
#
loop_
_entity.id
_entity.type
_entity.pdbx_description
1 polymer ?
#
loop_
_entity_poly.entity_id
_entity_poly.type
_entity_poly.pdbx_seq_one_letter_code
_entity_poly.pdbx_strand_id
1 'polypeptide(L)'
;MSVRTPIETRSMRLPAWAVGLTVFALLVGGVYFASNLAGESPPFAIPGASGPAPGPSGGADPAVGEALISQATPPCTSCHGPDLAGSGNFPSLHGVAEGPKSENLQDLAAANPDTWIHLWIDGTTPETEGIDRGGMPAFGEQLEPHEIDSIVAYLLGL
;
A
#
# COMPACT_ATOMS: atom_id res chain seq x y z
N MET A 1 54.31 -30.32 31.52
CA MET A 1 54.70 -28.91 31.52
C MET A 1 53.71 -28.20 30.56
N SER A 2 52.69 -27.51 31.09
CA SER A 2 51.70 -26.79 30.28
C SER A 2 52.13 -25.33 30.17
N VAL A 3 52.47 -24.91 28.96
CA VAL A 3 52.82 -23.53 28.65
C VAL A 3 51.51 -22.78 28.46
N ARG A 4 51.11 -21.92 29.42
CA ARG A 4 50.02 -20.95 29.26
C ARG A 4 50.61 -19.70 28.60
N THR A 5 50.26 -19.47 27.34
CA THR A 5 50.51 -18.21 26.66
C THR A 5 49.59 -17.14 27.24
N PRO A 6 50.06 -15.96 27.65
CA PRO A 6 49.20 -14.88 28.11
C PRO A 6 48.45 -14.29 26.89
N ILE A 7 47.13 -14.16 27.03
CA ILE A 7 46.30 -13.46 26.05
C ILE A 7 46.53 -11.93 26.26
N GLU A 8 47.34 -11.34 25.39
CA GLU A 8 47.49 -9.89 25.34
C GLU A 8 46.18 -9.25 24.90
N THR A 9 45.45 -8.67 25.85
CA THR A 9 44.29 -7.80 25.57
C THR A 9 44.78 -6.48 25.01
N ARG A 10 44.96 -6.43 23.69
CA ARG A 10 45.26 -5.19 22.96
C ARG A 10 44.04 -4.29 23.02
N SER A 11 44.07 -3.27 23.86
CA SER A 11 43.02 -2.23 23.88
C SER A 11 43.04 -1.49 22.54
N MET A 12 42.10 -1.84 21.63
CA MET A 12 41.86 -1.06 20.41
C MET A 12 41.24 0.28 20.81
N ARG A 13 42.05 1.31 20.88
CA ARG A 13 41.56 2.66 20.97
C ARG A 13 41.00 3.04 19.61
N LEU A 14 39.68 3.16 19.53
CA LEU A 14 39.03 3.66 18.31
C LEU A 14 39.53 5.08 18.01
N PRO A 15 39.90 5.38 16.77
CA PRO A 15 40.33 6.72 16.41
C PRO A 15 39.17 7.72 16.62
N ALA A 16 39.49 8.93 17.07
CA ALA A 16 38.50 9.94 17.46
C ALA A 16 37.48 10.26 16.35
N TRP A 17 37.90 10.18 15.08
CA TRP A 17 37.01 10.36 13.94
C TRP A 17 35.94 9.26 13.83
N ALA A 18 36.26 8.01 14.20
CA ALA A 18 35.31 6.89 14.16
C ALA A 18 34.23 7.06 15.23
N VAL A 19 34.60 7.56 16.43
CA VAL A 19 33.66 7.89 17.49
C VAL A 19 32.73 9.04 17.03
N GLY A 20 33.27 10.07 16.38
CA GLY A 20 32.51 11.18 15.84
C GLY A 20 31.48 10.73 14.78
N LEU A 21 31.88 9.87 13.84
CA LEU A 21 30.99 9.30 12.82
C LEU A 21 29.86 8.46 13.44
N THR A 22 30.18 7.66 14.44
CA THR A 22 29.17 6.83 15.13
C THR A 22 28.14 7.70 15.86
N VAL A 23 28.58 8.73 16.57
CA VAL A 23 27.67 9.67 17.25
C VAL A 23 26.81 10.42 16.25
N PHE A 24 27.38 10.89 15.14
CA PHE A 24 26.64 11.56 14.07
C PHE A 24 25.57 10.65 13.46
N ALA A 25 25.94 9.40 13.13
CA ALA A 25 25.00 8.42 12.57
C ALA A 25 23.86 8.08 13.55
N LEU A 26 24.15 7.99 14.85
CA LEU A 26 23.12 7.75 15.88
C LEU A 26 22.18 8.96 16.04
N LEU A 27 22.70 10.19 15.96
CA LEU A 27 21.88 11.38 16.05
C LEU A 27 20.96 11.51 14.83
N VAL A 28 21.51 11.37 13.62
CA VAL A 28 20.72 11.45 12.39
C VAL A 28 19.70 10.31 12.30
N GLY A 29 20.13 9.07 12.61
CA GLY A 29 19.27 7.91 12.64
C GLY A 29 18.20 7.98 13.72
N GLY A 30 18.53 8.52 14.89
CA GLY A 30 17.60 8.73 16.00
C GLY A 30 16.52 9.77 15.67
N VAL A 31 16.90 10.89 15.06
CA VAL A 31 15.95 11.91 14.60
C VAL A 31 15.04 11.34 13.52
N TYR A 32 15.60 10.64 12.53
CA TYR A 32 14.83 10.00 11.47
C TYR A 32 13.84 8.97 12.03
N PHE A 33 14.30 8.14 12.97
CA PHE A 33 13.45 7.14 13.61
C PHE A 33 12.33 7.76 14.45
N ALA A 34 12.65 8.81 15.22
CA ALA A 34 11.66 9.53 16.03
C ALA A 34 10.60 10.23 15.15
N SER A 35 11.00 10.85 14.04
CA SER A 35 10.07 11.47 13.07
C SER A 35 9.14 10.43 12.43
N ASN A 36 9.68 9.25 12.14
CA ASN A 36 8.88 8.17 11.56
C ASN A 36 7.85 7.58 12.55
N LEU A 37 8.19 7.53 13.85
CA LEU A 37 7.26 7.11 14.90
C LEU A 37 6.20 8.17 15.21
N ALA A 38 6.50 9.45 14.99
CA ALA A 38 5.58 10.56 15.21
C ALA A 38 4.61 10.78 14.03
N GLY A 39 4.77 10.04 12.92
CA GLY A 39 3.94 10.21 11.70
C GLY A 39 4.20 11.53 10.97
N GLU A 40 5.28 12.24 11.30
CA GLU A 40 5.68 13.47 10.59
C GLU A 40 6.48 13.11 9.33
N SER A 41 6.14 13.76 8.22
CA SER A 41 6.85 13.60 6.94
C SER A 41 8.34 13.91 7.11
N PRO A 42 9.25 13.12 6.50
CA PRO A 42 10.69 13.36 6.63
C PRO A 42 11.06 14.76 6.10
N PRO A 43 12.06 15.46 6.71
CA PRO A 43 12.42 16.83 6.36
C PRO A 43 13.04 17.00 4.97
N PHE A 44 13.13 15.95 4.18
CA PHE A 44 13.63 15.97 2.80
C PHE A 44 12.50 15.70 1.81
N ALA A 45 11.52 16.63 1.75
CA ALA A 45 10.55 16.64 0.65
C ALA A 45 11.31 17.03 -0.65
N ILE A 46 11.29 16.15 -1.65
CA ILE A 46 11.81 16.46 -3.00
C ILE A 46 10.90 17.54 -3.57
N PRO A 47 11.41 18.74 -3.94
CA PRO A 47 10.59 19.76 -4.56
C PRO A 47 10.09 19.25 -5.92
N GLY A 48 8.78 19.02 -6.06
CA GLY A 48 8.15 18.56 -7.29
C GLY A 48 7.29 17.31 -7.15
N ALA A 49 7.34 16.58 -6.04
CA ALA A 49 6.40 15.51 -5.75
C ALA A 49 5.13 16.11 -5.11
N SER A 50 4.27 16.70 -5.92
CA SER A 50 2.95 17.19 -5.50
C SER A 50 1.94 16.04 -5.55
N GLY A 51 2.16 15.01 -4.72
CA GLY A 51 1.17 14.02 -4.36
C GLY A 51 1.24 13.83 -2.86
N PRO A 52 0.14 13.57 -2.14
CA PRO A 52 0.24 13.16 -0.75
C PRO A 52 1.14 11.92 -0.70
N ALA A 53 2.29 12.03 0.00
CA ALA A 53 3.14 10.88 0.24
C ALA A 53 2.31 9.82 0.97
N PRO A 54 2.36 8.52 0.58
CA PRO A 54 1.75 7.47 1.36
C PRO A 54 2.33 7.53 2.76
N GLY A 55 1.50 7.79 3.77
CA GLY A 55 1.92 7.71 5.17
C GLY A 55 2.41 6.28 5.46
N PRO A 56 3.40 6.08 6.37
CA PRO A 56 3.94 4.76 6.69
C PRO A 56 3.02 3.88 7.54
N SER A 57 1.77 4.18 7.61
CA SER A 57 0.73 3.34 8.21
C SER A 57 -0.21 2.93 7.08
N GLY A 58 -0.14 1.66 6.66
CA GLY A 58 -1.00 1.07 5.65
C GLY A 58 -2.50 1.05 6.01
N GLY A 59 -3.05 2.18 6.40
CA GLY A 59 -4.48 2.41 6.51
C GLY A 59 -5.03 2.84 5.16
N ALA A 60 -6.17 2.28 4.78
CA ALA A 60 -6.89 2.69 3.58
C ALA A 60 -7.24 4.18 3.63
N ASP A 61 -6.82 4.95 2.63
CA ASP A 61 -7.11 6.38 2.51
C ASP A 61 -8.03 6.62 1.30
N PRO A 62 -9.31 7.02 1.53
CA PRO A 62 -10.25 7.27 0.43
C PRO A 62 -9.78 8.34 -0.56
N ALA A 63 -9.03 9.35 -0.11
CA ALA A 63 -8.54 10.40 -1.01
C ALA A 63 -7.44 9.87 -1.96
N VAL A 64 -6.60 8.93 -1.48
CA VAL A 64 -5.67 8.19 -2.32
C VAL A 64 -6.43 7.29 -3.29
N GLY A 65 -7.47 6.61 -2.82
CA GLY A 65 -8.34 5.77 -3.64
C GLY A 65 -9.00 6.54 -4.79
N GLU A 66 -9.52 7.74 -4.53
CA GLU A 66 -10.10 8.62 -5.56
C GLU A 66 -9.07 8.97 -6.65
N ALA A 67 -7.84 9.28 -6.26
CA ALA A 67 -6.78 9.58 -7.22
C ALA A 67 -6.42 8.34 -8.05
N LEU A 68 -6.30 7.17 -7.42
CA LEU A 68 -5.92 5.90 -8.07
C LEU A 68 -6.96 5.45 -9.11
N ILE A 69 -8.24 5.69 -8.90
CA ILE A 69 -9.32 5.36 -9.86
C ILE A 69 -9.07 5.97 -11.24
N SER A 70 -8.46 7.17 -11.27
CA SER A 70 -8.11 7.85 -12.51
C SER A 70 -6.73 7.51 -13.05
N GLN A 71 -5.84 6.96 -12.21
CA GLN A 71 -4.44 6.69 -12.53
C GLN A 71 -4.18 5.22 -12.90
N ALA A 72 -5.03 4.28 -12.49
CA ALA A 72 -4.94 2.88 -12.86
C ALA A 72 -4.93 2.70 -14.40
N THR A 73 -4.37 1.60 -14.88
CA THR A 73 -4.27 1.34 -16.31
C THR A 73 -4.95 0.01 -16.67
N PRO A 74 -6.12 0.05 -17.34
CA PRO A 74 -6.88 1.26 -17.72
C PRO A 74 -7.53 1.96 -16.52
N PRO A 75 -7.85 3.27 -16.59
CA PRO A 75 -8.60 3.96 -15.54
C PRO A 75 -9.98 3.32 -15.31
N CYS A 76 -10.41 3.22 -14.06
CA CYS A 76 -11.71 2.64 -13.71
C CYS A 76 -12.86 3.39 -14.39
N THR A 77 -12.70 4.73 -14.50
CA THR A 77 -13.66 5.63 -15.16
C THR A 77 -13.85 5.36 -16.65
N SER A 78 -12.89 4.71 -17.32
CA SER A 78 -13.01 4.37 -18.76
C SER A 78 -14.08 3.34 -19.05
N CYS A 79 -14.38 2.47 -18.10
CA CYS A 79 -15.42 1.45 -18.20
C CYS A 79 -16.65 1.81 -17.36
N HIS A 80 -16.44 2.18 -16.10
CA HIS A 80 -17.54 2.44 -15.16
C HIS A 80 -18.16 3.85 -15.27
N GLY A 81 -17.68 4.66 -16.23
CA GLY A 81 -18.15 6.02 -16.44
C GLY A 81 -17.39 7.05 -15.58
N PRO A 82 -17.44 8.35 -15.96
CA PRO A 82 -16.69 9.41 -15.29
C PRO A 82 -17.14 9.65 -13.85
N ASP A 83 -18.37 9.33 -13.54
CA ASP A 83 -19.01 9.42 -12.23
C ASP A 83 -19.15 8.06 -11.53
N LEU A 84 -18.59 6.99 -12.10
CA LEU A 84 -18.67 5.62 -11.64
C LEU A 84 -20.10 5.04 -11.54
N ALA A 85 -21.09 5.71 -12.15
CA ALA A 85 -22.49 5.28 -12.16
C ALA A 85 -22.76 4.09 -13.10
N GLY A 86 -21.75 3.62 -13.78
CA GLY A 86 -21.83 2.56 -14.78
C GLY A 86 -22.02 3.08 -16.20
N SER A 87 -21.69 2.26 -17.18
CA SER A 87 -21.83 2.58 -18.60
C SER A 87 -22.04 1.32 -19.43
N GLY A 88 -23.12 1.26 -20.18
CA GLY A 88 -23.42 0.10 -21.03
C GLY A 88 -23.52 -1.20 -20.24
N ASN A 89 -22.58 -2.14 -20.48
CA ASN A 89 -22.54 -3.42 -19.80
C ASN A 89 -21.70 -3.38 -18.49
N PHE A 90 -21.08 -2.25 -18.19
CA PHE A 90 -20.27 -2.10 -16.98
C PHE A 90 -21.13 -1.62 -15.81
N PRO A 91 -21.10 -2.33 -14.67
CA PRO A 91 -21.97 -2.01 -13.54
C PRO A 91 -21.59 -0.68 -12.89
N SER A 92 -22.57 -0.07 -12.21
CA SER A 92 -22.31 1.03 -11.28
C SER A 92 -21.44 0.56 -10.12
N LEU A 93 -20.51 1.42 -9.69
CA LEU A 93 -19.72 1.23 -8.48
C LEU A 93 -20.36 1.93 -7.27
N HIS A 94 -21.43 2.69 -7.46
CA HIS A 94 -22.20 3.25 -6.35
C HIS A 94 -22.97 2.15 -5.61
N GLY A 95 -22.96 2.22 -4.29
CA GLY A 95 -23.68 1.30 -3.42
C GLY A 95 -23.07 -0.13 -3.42
N VAL A 96 -21.79 -0.28 -3.74
CA VAL A 96 -21.10 -1.57 -3.61
C VAL A 96 -21.01 -2.04 -2.14
N ALA A 97 -21.16 -1.13 -1.18
CA ALA A 97 -21.28 -1.45 0.23
C ALA A 97 -22.51 -2.32 0.55
N GLU A 98 -23.55 -2.24 -0.28
CA GLU A 98 -24.78 -3.04 -0.12
C GLU A 98 -24.63 -4.48 -0.66
N GLY A 99 -23.53 -4.76 -1.35
CA GLY A 99 -23.21 -6.05 -1.94
C GLY A 99 -22.93 -5.98 -3.44
N PRO A 100 -22.55 -7.12 -4.05
CA PRO A 100 -22.20 -7.20 -5.46
C PRO A 100 -23.42 -6.95 -6.36
N LYS A 101 -23.21 -6.15 -7.41
CA LYS A 101 -24.24 -5.85 -8.41
C LYS A 101 -24.31 -6.90 -9.53
N SER A 102 -23.34 -7.79 -9.61
CA SER A 102 -23.23 -8.83 -10.62
C SER A 102 -23.40 -10.22 -10.01
N GLU A 103 -24.15 -11.10 -10.71
CA GLU A 103 -24.46 -12.45 -10.18
C GLU A 103 -23.19 -13.31 -9.98
N ASN A 104 -22.19 -13.18 -10.86
CA ASN A 104 -20.92 -13.89 -10.78
C ASN A 104 -20.07 -13.56 -9.54
N LEU A 105 -20.41 -12.50 -8.80
CA LEU A 105 -19.70 -12.09 -7.58
C LEU A 105 -20.43 -12.50 -6.30
N GLN A 106 -21.62 -13.06 -6.38
CA GLN A 106 -22.41 -13.43 -5.21
C GLN A 106 -21.69 -14.46 -4.32
N ASP A 107 -21.12 -15.49 -4.96
CA ASP A 107 -20.41 -16.55 -4.24
C ASP A 107 -19.13 -16.02 -3.59
N LEU A 108 -18.37 -15.15 -4.32
CA LEU A 108 -17.18 -14.50 -3.80
C LEU A 108 -17.51 -13.65 -2.57
N ALA A 109 -18.56 -12.83 -2.66
CA ALA A 109 -18.99 -11.96 -1.56
C ALA A 109 -19.56 -12.76 -0.38
N ALA A 110 -20.27 -13.85 -0.64
CA ALA A 110 -20.79 -14.71 0.42
C ALA A 110 -19.67 -15.43 1.19
N ALA A 111 -18.61 -15.84 0.48
CA ALA A 111 -17.43 -16.46 1.10
C ALA A 111 -16.49 -15.45 1.79
N ASN A 112 -16.45 -14.22 1.30
CA ASN A 112 -15.50 -13.17 1.73
C ASN A 112 -16.23 -11.84 1.99
N PRO A 113 -17.16 -11.73 2.93
CA PRO A 113 -18.06 -10.58 3.08
C PRO A 113 -17.33 -9.24 3.28
N ASP A 114 -16.19 -9.24 3.95
CA ASP A 114 -15.45 -8.03 4.28
C ASP A 114 -14.37 -7.65 3.26
N THR A 115 -14.00 -8.59 2.38
CA THR A 115 -12.83 -8.43 1.50
C THR A 115 -13.12 -8.67 0.01
N TRP A 116 -14.35 -9.04 -0.37
CA TRP A 116 -14.70 -9.41 -1.75
C TRP A 116 -14.39 -8.32 -2.78
N ILE A 117 -14.54 -7.01 -2.42
CA ILE A 117 -14.24 -5.89 -3.31
C ILE A 117 -12.74 -5.83 -3.58
N HIS A 118 -11.93 -5.95 -2.52
CA HIS A 118 -10.47 -6.01 -2.63
C HIS A 118 -10.05 -7.17 -3.53
N LEU A 119 -10.50 -8.39 -3.22
CA LEU A 119 -10.19 -9.60 -3.99
C LEU A 119 -10.61 -9.47 -5.45
N TRP A 120 -11.77 -8.85 -5.71
CA TRP A 120 -12.25 -8.62 -7.07
C TRP A 120 -11.39 -7.62 -7.83
N ILE A 121 -10.98 -6.52 -7.23
CA ILE A 121 -10.08 -5.53 -7.85
C ILE A 121 -8.71 -6.16 -8.10
N ASP A 122 -8.15 -6.83 -7.10
CA ASP A 122 -6.88 -7.54 -7.20
C ASP A 122 -6.91 -8.54 -8.37
N GLY A 123 -7.78 -9.51 -8.34
CA GLY A 123 -8.01 -10.48 -9.41
C GLY A 123 -6.86 -11.45 -9.67
N THR A 124 -5.82 -11.46 -8.85
CA THR A 124 -4.67 -12.38 -8.96
C THR A 124 -4.69 -13.46 -7.88
N THR A 125 -5.65 -13.38 -6.95
CA THR A 125 -5.76 -14.29 -5.81
C THR A 125 -6.49 -15.58 -6.19
N PRO A 126 -6.24 -16.71 -5.48
CA PRO A 126 -6.93 -17.97 -5.73
C PRO A 126 -8.45 -17.89 -5.59
N GLU A 127 -8.96 -16.99 -4.74
CA GLU A 127 -10.40 -16.79 -4.50
C GLU A 127 -11.14 -16.26 -5.73
N THR A 128 -10.41 -15.63 -6.66
CA THR A 128 -10.95 -15.07 -7.91
C THR A 128 -10.71 -15.98 -9.12
N GLU A 129 -10.00 -17.09 -8.93
CA GLU A 129 -9.70 -18.03 -10.01
C GLU A 129 -10.99 -18.66 -10.60
N GLY A 130 -11.13 -18.61 -11.91
CA GLY A 130 -12.28 -19.15 -12.61
C GLY A 130 -13.54 -18.28 -12.61
N ILE A 131 -13.54 -17.14 -11.92
CA ILE A 131 -14.65 -16.18 -11.98
C ILE A 131 -14.55 -15.39 -13.31
N ASP A 132 -15.65 -15.34 -14.07
CA ASP A 132 -15.71 -14.50 -15.26
C ASP A 132 -15.65 -13.02 -14.89
N ARG A 133 -14.58 -12.35 -15.27
CA ARG A 133 -14.35 -10.92 -14.97
C ARG A 133 -15.03 -9.97 -15.94
N GLY A 134 -15.73 -10.46 -16.96
CA GLY A 134 -16.48 -9.62 -17.90
C GLY A 134 -15.63 -8.56 -18.62
N GLY A 135 -14.32 -8.74 -18.71
CA GLY A 135 -13.36 -7.78 -19.28
C GLY A 135 -12.74 -6.83 -18.27
N MET A 136 -13.07 -6.91 -16.97
CA MET A 136 -12.37 -6.16 -15.91
C MET A 136 -10.95 -6.76 -15.73
N PRO A 137 -9.87 -5.98 -15.89
CA PRO A 137 -8.52 -6.49 -15.67
C PRO A 137 -8.27 -6.82 -14.20
N ALA A 138 -7.26 -7.66 -13.95
CA ALA A 138 -6.70 -7.84 -12.62
C ALA A 138 -5.73 -6.70 -12.34
N PHE A 139 -5.91 -5.99 -11.23
CA PHE A 139 -5.08 -4.86 -10.87
C PHE A 139 -3.99 -5.22 -9.85
N GLY A 140 -4.01 -6.41 -9.25
CA GLY A 140 -3.00 -6.86 -8.30
C GLY A 140 -1.57 -6.98 -8.86
N GLU A 141 -1.42 -6.97 -10.21
CA GLU A 141 -0.09 -6.87 -10.85
C GLU A 141 0.41 -5.42 -10.97
N GLN A 142 -0.46 -4.43 -10.77
CA GLN A 142 -0.19 -3.00 -10.99
C GLN A 142 -0.27 -2.17 -9.71
N LEU A 143 -1.13 -2.58 -8.78
CA LEU A 143 -1.41 -1.89 -7.55
C LEU A 143 -0.97 -2.72 -6.36
N GLU A 144 -0.36 -2.06 -5.39
CA GLU A 144 -0.04 -2.69 -4.12
C GLU A 144 -1.34 -2.94 -3.29
N PRO A 145 -1.38 -3.93 -2.40
CA PRO A 145 -2.57 -4.25 -1.63
C PRO A 145 -3.17 -3.04 -0.86
N HIS A 146 -2.34 -2.17 -0.30
CA HIS A 146 -2.79 -0.97 0.41
C HIS A 146 -3.39 0.11 -0.50
N GLU A 147 -3.00 0.13 -1.78
CA GLU A 147 -3.59 1.00 -2.80
C GLU A 147 -4.98 0.49 -3.18
N ILE A 148 -5.14 -0.83 -3.31
CA ILE A 148 -6.43 -1.46 -3.52
C ILE A 148 -7.35 -1.20 -2.32
N ASP A 149 -6.84 -1.31 -1.08
CA ASP A 149 -7.60 -0.98 0.14
C ASP A 149 -8.07 0.47 0.14
N SER A 150 -7.25 1.39 -0.38
CA SER A 150 -7.62 2.81 -0.52
C SER A 150 -8.74 3.02 -1.55
N ILE A 151 -8.67 2.30 -2.68
CA ILE A 151 -9.76 2.29 -3.67
C ILE A 151 -11.04 1.73 -3.05
N VAL A 152 -10.96 0.62 -2.32
CA VAL A 152 -12.12 0.03 -1.61
C VAL A 152 -12.73 1.03 -0.64
N ALA A 153 -11.92 1.71 0.17
CA ALA A 153 -12.40 2.72 1.12
C ALA A 153 -13.12 3.88 0.43
N TYR A 154 -12.65 4.32 -0.73
CA TYR A 154 -13.32 5.33 -1.54
C TYR A 154 -14.67 4.83 -2.07
N LEU A 155 -14.70 3.62 -2.65
CA LEU A 155 -15.91 3.04 -3.23
C LEU A 155 -17.01 2.76 -2.19
N LEU A 156 -16.62 2.41 -0.96
CA LEU A 156 -17.56 2.22 0.16
C LEU A 156 -18.22 3.53 0.62
N GLY A 157 -17.67 4.68 0.24
CA GLY A 157 -18.18 6.01 0.53
C GLY A 157 -19.10 6.59 -0.57
N LEU A 158 -19.25 5.89 -1.71
CA LEU A 158 -20.11 6.27 -2.82
C LEU A 158 -21.55 5.75 -2.61
#